data_02db121de05bfba54dcd54697a5dda2f
#
_entry.id   02db121de05bfba54dcd54697a5dda2f
#
_cell.length_a   1.000
_cell.length_b   1.000
_cell.length_c   1.000
_cell.angle_alpha   90.00
_cell.angle_beta   90.00
_cell.angle_gamma   90.00
#
_symmetry.space_group_name_H-M   'P 1'
#
loop_
_entity.id
_entity.type
_entity.pdbx_description
1 polymer ?
#
loop_
_entity_poly.entity_id
_entity_poly.type
_entity_poly.pdbx_seq_one_letter_code
_entity_poly.pdbx_strand_id
1 'polypeptide(L)'
;KKWGFKTSELNKKITGIKNLLSHHQIIEKKRFQLNYDIDGIVYKINDFKLQKRLGFVTNAPRWAIAHKFSASNSVTEILNIDIQVGRTGALTPVAKVKPVNIGGVVVSNATLHNEEEILRKDIRIGDTVNIERAGDVIPHVISVDLSKRKKDSKKFIFPSNCPSCGSKTIKEFNSLTKKHDAVTVSYTHLTLPTKNEV
;
A
#
# COMPACT_ATOMS: atom_id res chain seq x y z
N LYS A 1 -23.76 5.48 -23.19
CA LYS A 1 -24.59 4.45 -23.80
C LYS A 1 -25.00 4.80 -25.24
N LYS A 2 -25.48 6.03 -25.53
CA LYS A 2 -25.88 6.46 -26.88
C LYS A 2 -24.76 6.32 -27.95
N TRP A 3 -23.51 6.38 -27.56
CA TRP A 3 -22.30 6.31 -28.42
C TRP A 3 -21.62 4.96 -28.41
N GLY A 4 -22.27 3.90 -27.90
CA GLY A 4 -21.72 2.54 -27.88
C GLY A 4 -20.69 2.24 -26.80
N PHE A 5 -20.30 3.23 -25.98
CA PHE A 5 -19.34 2.97 -24.88
C PHE A 5 -19.97 2.11 -23.78
N LYS A 6 -19.22 1.11 -23.31
CA LYS A 6 -19.55 0.37 -22.10
C LYS A 6 -19.40 1.29 -20.89
N THR A 7 -20.45 1.42 -20.09
CA THR A 7 -20.43 2.20 -18.85
C THR A 7 -20.81 1.30 -17.69
N SER A 8 -20.23 1.54 -16.51
CA SER A 8 -20.62 0.82 -15.31
C SER A 8 -22.11 1.03 -14.99
N GLU A 9 -22.80 -0.04 -14.65
CA GLU A 9 -24.21 0.00 -14.22
C GLU A 9 -24.39 0.69 -12.86
N LEU A 10 -23.30 0.79 -12.09
CA LEU A 10 -23.27 1.46 -10.80
C LEU A 10 -23.26 2.99 -10.91
N ASN A 11 -23.05 3.53 -12.12
CA ASN A 11 -23.07 4.98 -12.36
C ASN A 11 -24.47 5.55 -12.14
N LYS A 12 -24.58 6.51 -11.22
CA LYS A 12 -25.84 7.13 -10.85
C LYS A 12 -25.66 8.63 -10.65
N LYS A 13 -26.64 9.42 -11.14
CA LYS A 13 -26.77 10.84 -10.78
C LYS A 13 -27.46 10.92 -9.42
N ILE A 14 -26.82 11.59 -8.46
CA ILE A 14 -27.28 11.68 -7.08
C ILE A 14 -27.30 13.15 -6.66
N THR A 15 -28.29 13.52 -5.87
CA THR A 15 -28.42 14.86 -5.27
C THR A 15 -28.42 14.73 -3.76
N GLY A 16 -27.61 15.57 -3.10
CA GLY A 16 -27.50 15.64 -1.64
C GLY A 16 -26.49 14.65 -1.06
N ILE A 17 -25.76 15.12 -0.03
CA ILE A 17 -24.66 14.37 0.62
C ILE A 17 -25.14 13.07 1.26
N LYS A 18 -26.30 13.09 1.94
CA LYS A 18 -26.84 11.87 2.58
C LYS A 18 -27.05 10.73 1.59
N ASN A 19 -27.66 11.03 0.44
CA ASN A 19 -27.89 10.04 -0.62
C ASN A 19 -26.59 9.55 -1.24
N LEU A 20 -25.59 10.41 -1.32
CA LEU A 20 -24.28 10.11 -1.86
C LEU A 20 -23.53 9.12 -0.94
N LEU A 21 -23.54 9.37 0.38
CA LEU A 21 -22.95 8.47 1.37
C LEU A 21 -23.69 7.13 1.43
N SER A 22 -25.03 7.13 1.38
CA SER A 22 -25.80 5.89 1.31
C SER A 22 -25.48 5.06 0.06
N HIS A 23 -25.28 5.71 -1.07
CA HIS A 23 -24.87 5.03 -2.30
C HIS A 23 -23.47 4.42 -2.20
N HIS A 24 -22.52 5.13 -1.57
CA HIS A 24 -21.19 4.61 -1.27
C HIS A 24 -21.28 3.30 -0.45
N GLN A 25 -22.02 3.29 0.65
CA GLN A 25 -22.19 2.11 1.49
C GLN A 25 -22.84 0.93 0.75
N ILE A 26 -23.79 1.20 -0.15
CA ILE A 26 -24.40 0.15 -0.98
C ILE A 26 -23.37 -0.46 -1.93
N ILE A 27 -22.54 0.35 -2.57
CA ILE A 27 -21.53 -0.15 -3.50
C ILE A 27 -20.42 -0.87 -2.73
N GLU A 28 -19.99 -0.36 -1.59
CA GLU A 28 -19.00 -1.02 -0.73
C GLU A 28 -19.42 -2.45 -0.35
N LYS A 29 -20.70 -2.66 -0.02
CA LYS A 29 -21.24 -4.00 0.23
C LYS A 29 -21.31 -4.89 -1.01
N LYS A 30 -21.55 -4.29 -2.18
CA LYS A 30 -21.69 -5.01 -3.44
C LYS A 30 -20.35 -5.30 -4.14
N ARG A 31 -19.25 -4.65 -3.72
CA ARG A 31 -17.96 -4.74 -4.42
C ARG A 31 -17.47 -6.18 -4.63
N PHE A 32 -17.73 -7.07 -3.67
CA PHE A 32 -17.33 -8.48 -3.74
C PHE A 32 -18.17 -9.33 -4.70
N GLN A 33 -19.27 -8.79 -5.24
CA GLN A 33 -20.15 -9.46 -6.20
C GLN A 33 -19.86 -9.01 -7.65
N LEU A 34 -18.91 -8.08 -7.83
CA LEU A 34 -18.55 -7.58 -9.15
C LEU A 34 -17.51 -8.49 -9.80
N ASN A 35 -17.51 -8.53 -11.13
CA ASN A 35 -16.54 -9.28 -11.94
C ASN A 35 -15.19 -8.54 -12.06
N TYR A 36 -15.01 -7.44 -11.35
CA TYR A 36 -13.81 -6.61 -11.34
C TYR A 36 -13.67 -5.92 -9.98
N ASP A 37 -12.43 -5.68 -9.59
CA ASP A 37 -12.13 -5.01 -8.33
C ASP A 37 -12.34 -3.51 -8.42
N ILE A 38 -12.84 -2.92 -7.33
CA ILE A 38 -12.96 -1.48 -7.14
C ILE A 38 -12.45 -1.09 -5.77
N ASP A 39 -11.74 0.04 -5.69
CA ASP A 39 -11.17 0.57 -4.44
C ASP A 39 -11.95 1.77 -3.88
N GLY A 40 -12.92 2.27 -4.62
CA GLY A 40 -13.74 3.40 -4.22
C GLY A 40 -14.66 3.92 -5.31
N ILE A 41 -15.23 5.07 -5.07
CA ILE A 41 -16.13 5.79 -5.97
C ILE A 41 -15.55 7.16 -6.27
N VAL A 42 -15.66 7.60 -7.52
CA VAL A 42 -15.33 8.97 -7.90
C VAL A 42 -16.60 9.77 -8.08
N TYR A 43 -16.77 10.81 -7.29
CA TYR A 43 -17.84 11.79 -7.47
C TYR A 43 -17.39 12.88 -8.41
N LYS A 44 -18.25 13.24 -9.35
CA LYS A 44 -18.01 14.31 -10.32
C LYS A 44 -19.20 15.24 -10.37
N ILE A 45 -18.95 16.53 -10.42
CA ILE A 45 -20.02 17.52 -10.65
C ILE A 45 -20.61 17.28 -12.05
N ASN A 46 -21.92 17.12 -12.14
CA ASN A 46 -22.59 16.76 -13.39
C ASN A 46 -22.76 17.94 -14.37
N ASP A 47 -22.62 19.18 -13.90
CA ASP A 47 -22.76 20.39 -14.72
C ASP A 47 -21.40 20.82 -15.28
N PHE A 48 -21.28 20.86 -16.62
CA PHE A 48 -20.03 21.26 -17.29
C PHE A 48 -19.66 22.74 -17.10
N LYS A 49 -20.65 23.62 -16.89
CA LYS A 49 -20.36 25.05 -16.59
C LYS A 49 -19.73 25.19 -15.21
N LEU A 50 -20.22 24.43 -14.23
CA LEU A 50 -19.64 24.38 -12.90
C LEU A 50 -18.26 23.69 -12.89
N GLN A 51 -18.04 22.64 -13.69
CA GLN A 51 -16.73 22.03 -13.85
C GLN A 51 -15.70 23.05 -14.39
N LYS A 52 -16.06 23.82 -15.44
CA LYS A 52 -15.20 24.87 -15.99
C LYS A 52 -14.90 25.96 -14.95
N ARG A 53 -15.89 26.37 -14.14
CA ARG A 53 -15.72 27.39 -13.09
C ARG A 53 -14.81 26.93 -11.98
N LEU A 54 -14.87 25.67 -11.57
CA LEU A 54 -13.98 25.09 -10.54
C LEU A 54 -12.57 24.85 -11.05
N GLY A 55 -12.40 24.51 -12.30
CA GLY A 55 -11.12 24.33 -12.96
C GLY A 55 -10.33 23.13 -12.43
N PHE A 56 -9.00 23.25 -12.56
CA PHE A 56 -8.03 22.24 -12.19
C PHE A 56 -6.99 22.83 -11.24
N VAL A 57 -6.38 21.99 -10.44
CA VAL A 57 -5.06 22.19 -9.83
C VAL A 57 -4.05 21.39 -10.65
N THR A 58 -2.76 21.55 -10.37
CA THR A 58 -1.64 21.05 -11.21
C THR A 58 -1.87 19.66 -11.82
N ASN A 59 -2.39 18.69 -11.04
CA ASN A 59 -2.54 17.30 -11.48
C ASN A 59 -3.95 16.74 -11.24
N ALA A 60 -4.92 17.54 -10.80
CA ALA A 60 -6.24 17.04 -10.44
C ALA A 60 -7.36 18.05 -10.73
N PRO A 61 -8.56 17.58 -11.14
CA PRO A 61 -9.74 18.42 -11.27
C PRO A 61 -10.32 18.77 -9.90
N ARG A 62 -10.71 20.03 -9.69
CA ARG A 62 -11.41 20.46 -8.47
C ARG A 62 -12.88 20.03 -8.41
N TRP A 63 -13.43 19.58 -9.53
CA TRP A 63 -14.80 19.15 -9.67
C TRP A 63 -14.99 17.63 -9.53
N ALA A 64 -13.93 16.91 -9.20
CA ALA A 64 -13.97 15.46 -8.93
C ALA A 64 -13.26 15.14 -7.62
N ILE A 65 -13.81 14.17 -6.86
CA ILE A 65 -13.23 13.68 -5.62
C ILE A 65 -13.38 12.16 -5.54
N ALA A 66 -12.31 11.47 -5.19
CA ALA A 66 -12.33 10.04 -4.93
C ALA A 66 -12.69 9.77 -3.47
N HIS A 67 -13.65 8.89 -3.24
CA HIS A 67 -14.04 8.37 -1.94
C HIS A 67 -13.71 6.88 -1.91
N LYS A 68 -12.59 6.54 -1.32
CA LYS A 68 -12.12 5.15 -1.24
C LYS A 68 -12.90 4.37 -0.21
N PHE A 69 -13.03 3.06 -0.42
CA PHE A 69 -13.63 2.16 0.56
C PHE A 69 -12.70 1.97 1.76
N SER A 70 -13.29 1.55 2.86
CA SER A 70 -12.52 1.18 4.04
C SER A 70 -11.56 0.06 3.72
N ALA A 71 -10.33 0.18 4.22
CA ALA A 71 -9.34 -0.85 4.07
C ALA A 71 -9.76 -2.12 4.81
N SER A 72 -9.41 -3.26 4.24
CA SER A 72 -9.65 -4.56 4.86
C SER A 72 -8.45 -4.96 5.71
N ASN A 73 -8.70 -5.37 6.95
CA ASN A 73 -7.68 -5.78 7.90
C ASN A 73 -7.80 -7.27 8.20
N SER A 74 -6.67 -7.91 8.47
CA SER A 74 -6.63 -9.29 8.98
C SER A 74 -5.43 -9.49 9.90
N VAL A 75 -5.57 -10.46 10.81
CA VAL A 75 -4.51 -10.82 11.75
C VAL A 75 -3.79 -12.06 11.23
N THR A 76 -2.44 -12.04 11.25
CA THR A 76 -1.60 -13.15 10.83
C THR A 76 -0.29 -13.18 11.61
N GLU A 77 0.54 -14.21 11.39
CA GLU A 77 1.85 -14.38 12.03
C GLU A 77 2.98 -14.11 11.04
N ILE A 78 4.02 -13.40 11.47
CA ILE A 78 5.24 -13.18 10.69
C ILE A 78 6.09 -14.44 10.72
N LEU A 79 6.32 -15.04 9.56
CA LEU A 79 7.16 -16.24 9.42
C LEU A 79 8.63 -15.89 9.24
N ASN A 80 8.89 -14.83 8.45
CA ASN A 80 10.25 -14.33 8.17
C ASN A 80 10.19 -12.85 7.78
N ILE A 81 11.35 -12.19 7.80
CA ILE A 81 11.53 -10.82 7.28
C ILE A 81 12.66 -10.88 6.26
N ASP A 82 12.33 -10.65 5.00
CA ASP A 82 13.27 -10.58 3.89
C ASP A 82 13.59 -9.13 3.54
N ILE A 83 14.80 -8.88 3.08
CA ILE A 83 15.20 -7.56 2.57
C ILE A 83 15.22 -7.61 1.05
N GLN A 84 14.37 -6.82 0.42
CA GLN A 84 14.35 -6.62 -1.02
C GLN A 84 15.21 -5.42 -1.39
N VAL A 85 16.01 -5.55 -2.43
CA VAL A 85 16.84 -4.47 -2.97
C VAL A 85 16.09 -3.86 -4.16
N GLY A 86 15.70 -2.60 -4.01
CA GLY A 86 15.03 -1.86 -5.06
C GLY A 86 15.98 -1.44 -6.18
N ARG A 87 15.43 -1.03 -7.30
CA ARG A 87 16.18 -0.57 -8.48
C ARG A 87 17.09 0.63 -8.19
N THR A 88 16.72 1.46 -7.24
CA THR A 88 17.50 2.62 -6.78
C THR A 88 18.53 2.28 -5.69
N GLY A 89 18.70 0.99 -5.35
CA GLY A 89 19.55 0.57 -4.25
C GLY A 89 18.89 0.62 -2.87
N ALA A 90 17.65 1.09 -2.76
CA ALA A 90 16.95 1.14 -1.49
C ALA A 90 16.62 -0.28 -0.98
N LEU A 91 16.90 -0.52 0.30
CA LEU A 91 16.61 -1.76 0.99
C LEU A 91 15.24 -1.68 1.64
N THR A 92 14.29 -2.46 1.13
CA THR A 92 12.91 -2.50 1.63
C THR A 92 12.66 -3.80 2.37
N PRO A 93 12.35 -3.75 3.67
CA PRO A 93 12.01 -4.95 4.43
C PRO A 93 10.58 -5.39 4.10
N VAL A 94 10.42 -6.69 3.88
CA VAL A 94 9.15 -7.34 3.57
C VAL A 94 8.93 -8.49 4.54
N ALA A 95 7.83 -8.44 5.28
CA ALA A 95 7.40 -9.54 6.12
C ALA A 95 6.79 -10.65 5.27
N LYS A 96 7.32 -11.85 5.38
CA LYS A 96 6.63 -13.07 4.95
C LYS A 96 5.71 -13.52 6.06
N VAL A 97 4.43 -13.60 5.75
CA VAL A 97 3.40 -13.90 6.73
C VAL A 97 2.68 -15.20 6.39
N LYS A 98 2.09 -15.80 7.41
CA LYS A 98 1.19 -16.93 7.17
C LYS A 98 0.06 -16.47 6.26
N PRO A 99 -0.20 -17.17 5.13
CA PRO A 99 -1.20 -16.76 4.16
C PRO A 99 -2.54 -16.47 4.81
N VAL A 100 -3.09 -15.29 4.56
CA VAL A 100 -4.36 -14.83 5.11
C VAL A 100 -5.19 -14.13 4.04
N ASN A 101 -6.50 -14.34 4.05
CA ASN A 101 -7.40 -13.66 3.12
C ASN A 101 -7.70 -12.24 3.62
N ILE A 102 -7.43 -11.24 2.77
CA ILE A 102 -7.73 -9.83 3.03
C ILE A 102 -8.51 -9.27 1.86
N GLY A 103 -9.80 -9.02 2.08
CA GLY A 103 -10.66 -8.45 1.04
C GLY A 103 -10.82 -9.32 -0.21
N GLY A 104 -10.81 -10.66 -0.05
CA GLY A 104 -10.95 -11.61 -1.17
C GLY A 104 -9.63 -12.07 -1.79
N VAL A 105 -8.48 -11.51 -1.37
CA VAL A 105 -7.15 -11.86 -1.89
C VAL A 105 -6.31 -12.51 -0.82
N VAL A 106 -5.62 -13.59 -1.15
CA VAL A 106 -4.68 -14.26 -0.25
C VAL A 106 -3.36 -13.48 -0.24
N VAL A 107 -3.01 -12.97 0.94
CA VAL A 107 -1.79 -12.20 1.19
C VAL A 107 -0.79 -13.07 1.94
N SER A 108 0.43 -13.19 1.40
CA SER A 108 1.57 -13.88 2.01
C SER A 108 2.77 -12.98 2.26
N ASN A 109 2.74 -11.74 1.73
CA ASN A 109 3.81 -10.76 1.91
C ASN A 109 3.20 -9.40 2.28
N ALA A 110 3.83 -8.70 3.23
CA ALA A 110 3.44 -7.35 3.62
C ALA A 110 4.68 -6.46 3.76
N THR A 111 4.61 -5.23 3.27
CA THR A 111 5.73 -4.30 3.44
C THR A 111 5.85 -3.85 4.89
N LEU A 112 7.09 -3.69 5.34
CA LEU A 112 7.44 -3.06 6.62
C LEU A 112 7.97 -1.63 6.41
N HIS A 113 7.88 -1.13 5.19
CA HIS A 113 8.33 0.19 4.74
C HIS A 113 9.85 0.37 4.86
N ASN A 114 10.39 0.54 6.05
CA ASN A 114 11.81 0.81 6.32
C ASN A 114 12.26 0.27 7.69
N GLU A 115 13.56 0.41 8.00
CA GLU A 115 14.14 0.00 9.28
C GLU A 115 13.49 0.73 10.46
N GLU A 116 13.22 2.04 10.33
CA GLU A 116 12.65 2.87 11.40
C GLU A 116 11.26 2.38 11.82
N GLU A 117 10.43 1.95 10.86
CA GLU A 117 9.10 1.38 11.14
C GLU A 117 9.19 0.05 11.89
N ILE A 118 10.18 -0.80 11.57
CA ILE A 118 10.43 -2.04 12.31
C ILE A 118 10.80 -1.74 13.76
N LEU A 119 11.70 -0.77 13.97
CA LEU A 119 12.13 -0.36 15.30
C LEU A 119 10.98 0.32 16.09
N ARG A 120 10.24 1.21 15.44
CA ARG A 120 9.13 1.94 16.07
C ARG A 120 8.00 1.01 16.53
N LYS A 121 7.68 0.01 15.73
CA LYS A 121 6.64 -0.98 16.04
C LYS A 121 7.17 -2.18 16.80
N ASP A 122 8.49 -2.26 17.04
CA ASP A 122 9.20 -3.41 17.63
C ASP A 122 8.79 -4.74 16.98
N ILE A 123 8.83 -4.78 15.62
CA ILE A 123 8.41 -5.94 14.84
C ILE A 123 9.48 -7.04 14.92
N ARG A 124 9.05 -8.29 15.21
CA ARG A 124 9.93 -9.44 15.31
C ARG A 124 9.37 -10.63 14.52
N ILE A 125 10.24 -11.54 14.14
CA ILE A 125 9.84 -12.82 13.54
C ILE A 125 9.06 -13.62 14.59
N GLY A 126 7.93 -14.20 14.18
CA GLY A 126 7.01 -14.94 15.04
C GLY A 126 5.95 -14.07 15.74
N ASP A 127 5.95 -12.75 15.50
CA ASP A 127 4.90 -11.88 16.02
C ASP A 127 3.56 -12.08 15.31
N THR A 128 2.49 -11.96 16.09
CA THR A 128 1.14 -11.80 15.54
C THR A 128 0.93 -10.33 15.19
N VAL A 129 0.58 -10.06 13.92
CA VAL A 129 0.44 -8.71 13.38
C VAL A 129 -0.90 -8.49 12.73
N ASN A 130 -1.36 -7.24 12.77
CA ASN A 130 -2.51 -6.79 12.01
C ASN A 130 -2.02 -6.19 10.69
N ILE A 131 -2.49 -6.75 9.58
CA ILE A 131 -2.15 -6.31 8.22
C ILE A 131 -3.36 -5.63 7.60
N GLU A 132 -3.10 -4.53 6.90
CA GLU A 132 -4.08 -3.79 6.13
C GLU A 132 -3.77 -3.84 4.63
N ARG A 133 -4.84 -3.99 3.85
CA ARG A 133 -4.81 -3.81 2.41
C ARG A 133 -5.91 -2.84 2.00
N ALA A 134 -5.52 -1.69 1.47
CA ALA A 134 -6.43 -0.69 0.92
C ALA A 134 -6.51 -0.86 -0.60
N GLY A 135 -7.59 -1.44 -1.10
CA GLY A 135 -7.79 -1.69 -2.54
C GLY A 135 -6.68 -2.57 -3.13
N ASP A 136 -6.09 -2.11 -4.24
CA ASP A 136 -4.98 -2.80 -4.93
C ASP A 136 -3.59 -2.31 -4.47
N VAL A 137 -3.52 -1.72 -3.27
CA VAL A 137 -2.26 -1.26 -2.68
C VAL A 137 -1.53 -2.42 -2.00
N ILE A 138 -0.20 -2.35 -1.97
CA ILE A 138 0.67 -3.34 -1.32
C ILE A 138 0.26 -3.46 0.16
N PRO A 139 -0.03 -4.69 0.66
CA PRO A 139 -0.35 -4.90 2.06
C PRO A 139 0.76 -4.43 2.98
N HIS A 140 0.41 -3.81 4.10
CA HIS A 140 1.37 -3.34 5.08
C HIS A 140 0.98 -3.70 6.51
N VAL A 141 1.98 -3.79 7.39
CA VAL A 141 1.77 -4.08 8.81
C VAL A 141 1.37 -2.80 9.54
N ILE A 142 0.16 -2.79 10.15
CA ILE A 142 -0.32 -1.67 10.95
C ILE A 142 0.25 -1.71 12.36
N SER A 143 0.06 -2.84 13.03
CA SER A 143 0.40 -3.00 14.45
C SER A 143 0.80 -4.44 14.77
N VAL A 144 1.50 -4.59 15.88
CA VAL A 144 1.90 -5.86 16.48
C VAL A 144 1.04 -6.13 17.71
N ASP A 145 0.56 -7.35 17.86
CA ASP A 145 -0.14 -7.81 19.06
C ASP A 145 0.89 -8.32 20.08
N LEU A 146 1.34 -7.42 20.94
CA LEU A 146 2.34 -7.73 21.97
C LEU A 146 1.86 -8.76 23.00
N SER A 147 0.54 -8.92 23.18
CA SER A 147 -0.03 -9.87 24.13
C SER A 147 0.22 -11.33 23.73
N LYS A 148 0.37 -11.57 22.43
CA LYS A 148 0.63 -12.90 21.84
C LYS A 148 2.09 -13.17 21.53
N ARG A 149 2.98 -12.23 21.89
CA ARG A 149 4.41 -12.37 21.62
C ARG A 149 5.05 -13.47 22.46
N LYS A 150 5.85 -14.31 21.82
CA LYS A 150 6.65 -15.34 22.51
C LYS A 150 7.78 -14.66 23.28
N LYS A 151 8.08 -15.14 24.51
CA LYS A 151 9.12 -14.58 25.38
C LYS A 151 10.52 -14.61 24.77
N ASP A 152 10.81 -15.60 23.92
CA ASP A 152 12.12 -15.79 23.27
C ASP A 152 12.26 -15.06 21.93
N SER A 153 11.30 -14.19 21.56
CA SER A 153 11.35 -13.47 20.28
C SER A 153 12.50 -12.47 20.25
N LYS A 154 13.42 -12.63 19.28
CA LYS A 154 14.58 -11.77 19.10
C LYS A 154 14.23 -10.57 18.22
N LYS A 155 14.84 -9.42 18.52
CA LYS A 155 14.72 -8.22 17.68
C LYS A 155 15.29 -8.50 16.30
N PHE A 156 14.64 -7.99 15.27
CA PHE A 156 15.16 -8.06 13.91
C PHE A 156 16.35 -7.08 13.79
N ILE A 157 17.47 -7.59 13.28
CA ILE A 157 18.67 -6.78 13.02
C ILE A 157 18.71 -6.50 11.52
N PHE A 158 18.65 -5.22 11.16
CA PHE A 158 18.75 -4.81 9.77
C PHE A 158 20.17 -5.05 9.25
N PRO A 159 20.34 -5.62 8.03
CA PRO A 159 21.68 -5.98 7.55
C PRO A 159 22.54 -4.75 7.30
N SER A 160 23.79 -4.80 7.74
CA SER A 160 24.81 -3.77 7.48
C SER A 160 25.43 -3.89 6.07
N ASN A 161 25.20 -5.02 5.39
CA ASN A 161 25.65 -5.27 4.04
C ASN A 161 24.46 -5.66 3.16
N CYS A 162 24.52 -5.28 1.90
CA CYS A 162 23.51 -5.63 0.93
C CYS A 162 23.41 -7.15 0.71
N PRO A 163 22.23 -7.75 0.83
CA PRO A 163 22.09 -9.20 0.63
C PRO A 163 22.32 -9.65 -0.82
N SER A 164 22.27 -8.71 -1.77
CA SER A 164 22.45 -9.02 -3.19
C SER A 164 23.89 -8.89 -3.69
N CYS A 165 24.64 -7.88 -3.24
CA CYS A 165 25.98 -7.59 -3.73
C CYS A 165 27.08 -7.57 -2.65
N GLY A 166 26.74 -7.70 -1.37
CA GLY A 166 27.68 -7.66 -0.25
C GLY A 166 28.23 -6.27 0.11
N SER A 167 27.94 -5.23 -0.66
CA SER A 167 28.41 -3.86 -0.38
C SER A 167 27.81 -3.32 0.91
N LYS A 168 28.57 -2.45 1.61
CA LYS A 168 28.07 -1.79 2.81
C LYS A 168 26.84 -0.95 2.54
N THR A 169 25.91 -0.99 3.47
CA THR A 169 24.71 -0.15 3.44
C THR A 169 24.97 1.21 4.05
N ILE A 170 24.29 2.24 3.53
CA ILE A 170 24.38 3.62 3.99
C ILE A 170 22.97 4.06 4.40
N LYS A 171 22.86 4.70 5.57
CA LYS A 171 21.58 5.28 6.02
C LYS A 171 21.48 6.70 5.48
N GLU A 172 20.48 6.94 4.65
CA GLU A 172 20.19 8.27 4.12
C GLU A 172 19.46 9.10 5.18
N PHE A 173 20.02 10.26 5.46
CA PHE A 173 19.42 11.23 6.38
C PHE A 173 18.59 12.24 5.60
N ASN A 174 17.30 12.29 5.88
CA ASN A 174 16.41 13.30 5.31
C ASN A 174 16.47 14.58 6.17
N SER A 175 17.06 15.62 5.62
CA SER A 175 17.23 16.91 6.30
C SER A 175 15.90 17.62 6.59
N LEU A 176 14.84 17.35 5.82
CA LEU A 176 13.52 17.95 6.01
C LEU A 176 12.77 17.29 7.18
N THR A 177 12.81 15.96 7.26
CA THR A 177 12.14 15.19 8.33
C THR A 177 13.01 15.02 9.57
N LYS A 178 14.34 15.31 9.48
CA LYS A 178 15.37 15.06 10.49
C LYS A 178 15.43 13.59 10.92
N LYS A 179 15.16 12.66 10.02
CA LYS A 179 15.13 11.23 10.25
C LYS A 179 15.93 10.48 9.20
N HIS A 180 16.29 9.24 9.52
CA HIS A 180 16.86 8.30 8.56
C HIS A 180 15.74 7.58 7.82
N ASP A 181 15.40 8.02 6.62
CA ASP A 181 14.23 7.53 5.88
C ASP A 181 14.51 6.23 5.12
N ALA A 182 15.74 6.02 4.69
CA ALA A 182 16.08 4.85 3.89
C ALA A 182 17.46 4.30 4.23
N VAL A 183 17.62 2.99 4.07
CA VAL A 183 18.92 2.31 4.00
C VAL A 183 19.16 1.98 2.55
N THR A 184 20.25 2.49 1.98
CA THR A 184 20.58 2.29 0.57
C THR A 184 21.92 1.60 0.39
N VAL A 185 22.14 1.10 -0.80
CA VAL A 185 23.45 0.59 -1.24
C VAL A 185 24.02 1.53 -2.27
N SER A 186 25.33 1.60 -2.33
CA SER A 186 26.09 2.35 -3.31
C SER A 186 25.68 2.00 -4.76
N TYR A 187 26.04 2.83 -5.71
CA TYR A 187 25.69 2.86 -7.15
C TYR A 187 25.74 1.55 -7.95
N THR A 188 26.23 0.46 -7.39
CA THR A 188 26.33 -0.84 -8.08
C THR A 188 24.98 -1.43 -8.54
N HIS A 189 23.87 -1.00 -7.92
CA HIS A 189 22.52 -1.43 -8.32
C HIS A 189 21.85 -0.48 -9.31
N LEU A 190 22.44 0.69 -9.56
CA LEU A 190 21.96 1.66 -10.56
C LEU A 190 22.37 1.29 -11.99
N THR A 191 23.38 0.44 -12.15
CA THR A 191 23.68 -0.13 -13.46
C THR A 191 22.59 -1.13 -13.80
N LEU A 192 21.79 -0.79 -14.82
CA LEU A 192 20.89 -1.75 -15.46
C LEU A 192 21.70 -3.01 -15.78
N PRO A 193 21.19 -4.21 -15.50
CA PRO A 193 21.80 -5.42 -16.04
C PRO A 193 21.78 -5.23 -17.56
N THR A 194 22.95 -5.06 -18.15
CA THR A 194 23.12 -5.20 -19.57
C THR A 194 22.69 -6.61 -19.90
N LYS A 195 21.49 -6.75 -20.40
CA LYS A 195 21.05 -7.95 -21.02
C LYS A 195 21.88 -8.19 -22.27
N ASN A 196 22.92 -8.93 -22.13
CA ASN A 196 23.44 -9.75 -23.19
C ASN A 196 23.19 -11.18 -22.77
N GLU A 197 22.03 -11.68 -23.13
CA GLU A 197 21.82 -13.10 -23.36
C GLU A 197 20.81 -13.23 -24.48
N VAL A 198 21.36 -13.60 -25.63
CA VAL A 198 20.70 -14.13 -26.81
C VAL A 198 20.15 -15.50 -26.46
#